data_0aad81ce77e975b5bc3a73541885e31b
#
_entry.id   0aad81ce77e975b5bc3a73541885e31b
#
_cell.length_a   1.000
_cell.length_b   1.000
_cell.length_c   1.000
_cell.angle_alpha   90.00
_cell.angle_beta   90.00
_cell.angle_gamma   90.00
#
_symmetry.space_group_name_H-M   'P 1'
#
loop_
_entity.id
_entity.type
_entity.pdbx_description
1 polymer ?
#
loop_
_entity_poly.entity_id
_entity_poly.type
_entity_poly.pdbx_seq_one_letter_code
_entity_poly.pdbx_strand_id
1 'polypeptide(L)'
;MRSSLAIILMLCAAGCGLLPGQIDETRDWSAQKLYAAAKDKMEGGQYGEAIKLYEKLEARYPFGRFSQQAQLDIAYAYYKDKEIASAVSAAERFIKLHPN
;
A
#
# COMPACT_ATOMS: atom_id res chain seq x y z
N MET A 1 -9.73 44.27 18.85
CA MET A 1 -10.22 42.95 19.23
C MET A 1 -10.92 42.21 18.11
N ARG A 2 -11.76 42.87 17.32
CA ARG A 2 -12.46 42.18 16.21
C ARG A 2 -11.58 41.83 15.04
N SER A 3 -10.52 42.59 14.77
CA SER A 3 -9.59 42.34 13.68
C SER A 3 -8.63 41.18 13.95
N SER A 4 -8.31 40.91 15.20
CA SER A 4 -7.46 39.81 15.59
C SER A 4 -8.13 38.44 15.40
N LEU A 5 -9.45 38.38 15.60
CA LEU A 5 -10.20 37.16 15.42
C LEU A 5 -10.34 36.77 13.94
N ALA A 6 -10.50 37.80 13.08
CA ALA A 6 -10.58 37.59 11.64
C ALA A 6 -9.27 37.07 11.04
N ILE A 7 -8.14 37.54 11.58
CA ILE A 7 -6.80 37.10 11.11
C ILE A 7 -6.53 35.65 11.51
N ILE A 8 -6.97 35.22 12.69
CA ILE A 8 -6.80 33.84 13.16
C ILE A 8 -7.65 32.87 12.33
N LEU A 9 -8.85 33.28 11.93
CA LEU A 9 -9.72 32.46 11.08
C LEU A 9 -9.13 32.29 9.67
N MET A 10 -8.45 33.30 9.17
CA MET A 10 -7.85 33.26 7.83
C MET A 10 -6.60 32.37 7.77
N LEU A 11 -5.88 32.24 8.88
CA LEU A 11 -4.73 31.35 8.94
C LEU A 11 -5.11 29.88 8.90
N CYS A 12 -6.26 29.52 9.47
CA CYS A 12 -6.73 28.12 9.46
C CYS A 12 -7.16 27.65 8.06
N ALA A 13 -7.63 28.56 7.21
CA ALA A 13 -8.08 28.23 5.87
C ALA A 13 -6.91 28.00 4.91
N ALA A 14 -5.75 28.63 5.15
CA ALA A 14 -4.58 28.50 4.30
C ALA A 14 -3.82 27.19 4.54
N GLY A 15 -4.01 26.53 5.70
CA GLY A 15 -3.30 25.29 6.04
C GLY A 15 -3.79 24.05 5.30
N CYS A 16 -5.05 24.04 4.84
CA CYS A 16 -5.64 22.85 4.21
C CYS A 16 -5.33 22.72 2.73
N GLY A 17 -4.86 23.79 2.06
CA GLY A 17 -4.56 23.77 0.63
C GLY A 17 -3.09 23.57 0.29
N LEU A 18 -2.22 23.47 1.28
CA LEU A 18 -0.77 23.45 1.09
C LEU A 18 -0.12 22.08 1.32
N LEU A 19 -0.90 21.05 1.65
CA LEU A 19 -0.36 19.71 1.71
C LEU A 19 -0.20 19.21 0.27
N PRO A 20 1.04 19.13 -0.26
CA PRO A 20 1.24 18.56 -1.58
C PRO A 20 0.76 17.13 -1.56
N GLY A 21 -0.02 16.73 -2.54
CA GLY A 21 -0.34 15.34 -2.75
C GLY A 21 0.97 14.56 -2.71
N GLN A 22 1.00 13.48 -1.95
CA GLN A 22 2.20 12.65 -1.86
C GLN A 22 2.56 12.16 -3.25
N ILE A 23 3.77 12.49 -3.68
CA ILE A 23 4.30 11.99 -4.95
C ILE A 23 4.63 10.51 -4.72
N ASP A 24 3.98 9.65 -5.46
CA ASP A 24 4.28 8.21 -5.41
C ASP A 24 5.54 7.95 -6.24
N GLU A 25 6.65 7.71 -5.57
CA GLU A 25 7.93 7.45 -6.19
C GLU A 25 7.91 6.19 -7.06
N THR A 26 6.99 5.26 -6.78
CA THR A 26 6.86 4.01 -7.51
C THR A 26 6.00 4.13 -8.77
N ARG A 27 5.52 5.32 -9.08
CA ARG A 27 4.53 5.57 -10.13
C ARG A 27 4.88 4.95 -11.48
N ASP A 28 6.16 4.99 -11.85
CA ASP A 28 6.64 4.50 -13.15
C ASP A 28 7.30 3.11 -13.06
N TRP A 29 7.18 2.43 -11.92
CA TRP A 29 7.82 1.13 -11.74
C TRP A 29 7.06 0.03 -12.47
N SER A 30 7.81 -0.89 -13.07
CA SER A 30 7.26 -2.10 -13.67
C SER A 30 6.72 -3.06 -12.59
N ALA A 31 5.93 -4.04 -13.01
CA ALA A 31 5.46 -5.09 -12.11
C ALA A 31 6.64 -5.83 -11.48
N GLN A 32 7.66 -6.14 -12.28
CA GLN A 32 8.86 -6.83 -11.81
C GLN A 32 9.59 -6.01 -10.73
N LYS A 33 9.72 -4.70 -10.95
CA LYS A 33 10.39 -3.82 -9.99
C LYS A 33 9.62 -3.70 -8.69
N LEU A 34 8.30 -3.54 -8.76
CA LEU A 34 7.43 -3.52 -7.57
C LEU A 34 7.54 -4.82 -6.79
N TYR A 35 7.51 -5.94 -7.50
CA TYR A 35 7.64 -7.26 -6.88
C TYR A 35 8.98 -7.42 -6.16
N ALA A 36 10.08 -7.07 -6.83
CA ALA A 36 11.42 -7.17 -6.25
C ALA A 36 11.57 -6.30 -5.01
N ALA A 37 11.08 -5.07 -5.05
CA ALA A 37 11.12 -4.16 -3.91
C ALA A 37 10.30 -4.69 -2.73
N ALA A 38 9.12 -5.25 -3.00
CA ALA A 38 8.29 -5.87 -1.97
C ALA A 38 9.00 -7.08 -1.34
N LYS A 39 9.63 -7.91 -2.15
CA LYS A 39 10.44 -9.05 -1.68
C LYS A 39 11.54 -8.61 -0.74
N ASP A 40 12.25 -7.54 -1.09
CA ASP A 40 13.31 -7.00 -0.24
C ASP A 40 12.77 -6.57 1.12
N LYS A 41 11.60 -5.94 1.14
CA LYS A 41 10.95 -5.56 2.40
C LYS A 41 10.56 -6.79 3.23
N MET A 42 10.05 -7.82 2.57
CA MET A 42 9.73 -9.11 3.23
C MET A 42 10.96 -9.71 3.90
N GLU A 43 12.06 -9.79 3.18
CA GLU A 43 13.31 -10.35 3.68
C GLU A 43 13.88 -9.55 4.84
N GLY A 44 13.66 -8.22 4.84
CA GLY A 44 14.06 -7.35 5.94
C GLY A 44 13.10 -7.34 7.12
N GLY A 45 12.03 -8.14 7.10
CA GLY A 45 11.04 -8.16 8.17
C GLY A 45 10.09 -6.97 8.17
N GLN A 46 10.11 -6.16 7.13
CA GLN A 46 9.24 -4.98 6.99
C GLN A 46 7.95 -5.38 6.26
N TYR A 47 7.13 -6.16 6.95
CA TYR A 47 5.95 -6.79 6.34
C TYR A 47 4.90 -5.78 5.91
N GLY A 48 4.63 -4.76 6.70
CA GLY A 48 3.69 -3.70 6.35
C GLY A 48 4.10 -2.95 5.08
N GLU A 49 5.39 -2.65 4.95
CA GLU A 49 5.95 -2.01 3.76
C GLU A 49 5.84 -2.92 2.54
N ALA A 50 6.13 -4.21 2.72
CA ALA A 50 6.00 -5.20 1.65
C ALA A 50 4.56 -5.28 1.13
N ILE A 51 3.59 -5.33 2.04
CA ILE A 51 2.17 -5.40 1.70
C ILE A 51 1.77 -4.20 0.85
N LYS A 52 2.19 -2.99 1.21
CA LYS A 52 1.89 -1.78 0.45
C LYS A 52 2.41 -1.86 -0.98
N LEU A 53 3.62 -2.36 -1.17
CA LEU A 53 4.21 -2.51 -2.50
C LEU A 53 3.49 -3.59 -3.32
N TYR A 54 3.16 -4.71 -2.71
CA TYR A 54 2.37 -5.76 -3.37
C TYR A 54 0.99 -5.27 -3.77
N GLU A 55 0.34 -4.48 -2.92
CA GLU A 55 -0.98 -3.90 -3.23
C GLU A 55 -0.90 -2.94 -4.41
N LYS A 56 0.15 -2.13 -4.49
CA LYS A 56 0.39 -1.26 -5.65
C LYS A 56 0.56 -2.08 -6.92
N LEU A 57 1.29 -3.19 -6.83
CA LEU A 57 1.48 -4.10 -7.96
C LEU A 57 0.13 -4.65 -8.45
N GLU A 58 -0.70 -5.15 -7.54
CA GLU A 58 -2.02 -5.67 -7.89
C GLU A 58 -2.89 -4.59 -8.55
N ALA A 59 -2.88 -3.37 -8.01
CA ALA A 59 -3.71 -2.29 -8.51
C ALA A 59 -3.33 -1.84 -9.92
N ARG A 60 -2.03 -1.81 -10.21
CA ARG A 60 -1.52 -1.33 -11.51
C ARG A 60 -1.41 -2.42 -12.55
N TYR A 61 -1.10 -3.63 -12.14
CA TYR A 61 -0.86 -4.77 -13.00
C TYR A 61 -1.69 -5.96 -12.52
N PRO A 62 -3.04 -5.89 -12.63
CA PRO A 62 -3.92 -6.89 -12.00
C PRO A 62 -3.84 -8.28 -12.62
N PHE A 63 -3.20 -8.40 -13.77
CA PHE A 63 -3.08 -9.68 -14.46
C PHE A 63 -1.61 -10.07 -14.59
N GLY A 64 -1.35 -11.36 -14.63
CA GLY A 64 -0.02 -11.89 -14.81
C GLY A 64 0.54 -12.54 -13.55
N ARG A 65 1.70 -13.15 -13.73
CA ARG A 65 2.32 -13.98 -12.67
C ARG A 65 2.76 -13.17 -11.45
N PHE A 66 3.22 -11.94 -11.66
CA PHE A 66 3.68 -11.13 -10.53
C PHE A 66 2.52 -10.72 -9.62
N SER A 67 1.38 -10.37 -10.19
CA SER A 67 0.19 -10.05 -9.39
C SER A 67 -0.32 -11.27 -8.64
N GLN A 68 -0.36 -12.42 -9.31
CA GLN A 68 -0.78 -13.67 -8.68
C GLN A 68 0.13 -14.04 -7.51
N GLN A 69 1.44 -13.95 -7.71
CA GLN A 69 2.41 -14.22 -6.65
C GLN A 69 2.33 -13.18 -5.52
N ALA A 70 2.09 -11.91 -5.87
CA ALA A 70 1.93 -10.84 -4.89
C ALA A 70 0.74 -11.11 -3.96
N GLN A 71 -0.38 -11.57 -4.49
CA GLN A 71 -1.55 -11.92 -3.69
C GLN A 71 -1.23 -13.00 -2.66
N LEU A 72 -0.47 -14.00 -3.06
CA LEU A 72 -0.04 -15.06 -2.17
C LEU A 72 0.94 -14.54 -1.11
N ASP A 73 1.87 -13.70 -1.53
CA ASP A 73 2.88 -13.12 -0.64
C ASP A 73 2.25 -12.16 0.38
N ILE A 74 1.18 -11.47 0.03
CA ILE A 74 0.43 -10.63 0.97
C ILE A 74 -0.12 -11.47 2.13
N ALA A 75 -0.71 -12.62 1.82
CA ALA A 75 -1.20 -13.53 2.86
C ALA A 75 -0.06 -13.98 3.77
N TYR A 76 1.08 -14.32 3.19
CA TYR A 76 2.26 -14.71 3.96
C TYR A 76 2.80 -13.56 4.81
N ALA A 77 2.82 -12.34 4.27
CA ALA A 77 3.28 -11.15 4.99
C ALA A 77 2.42 -10.87 6.22
N TYR A 78 1.11 -10.95 6.07
CA TYR A 78 0.19 -10.82 7.22
C TYR A 78 0.44 -11.89 8.27
N TYR A 79 0.67 -13.13 7.84
CA TYR A 79 0.96 -14.23 8.76
C TYR A 79 2.25 -13.94 9.54
N LYS A 80 3.30 -13.52 8.87
CA LYS A 80 4.59 -13.19 9.51
C LYS A 80 4.46 -12.00 10.46
N ASP A 81 3.57 -11.06 10.16
CA ASP A 81 3.31 -9.87 10.98
C ASP A 81 2.31 -10.17 12.13
N LYS A 82 1.95 -11.42 12.31
CA LYS A 82 1.01 -11.90 13.33
C LYS A 82 -0.41 -11.37 13.17
N GLU A 83 -0.76 -10.92 11.98
CA GLU A 83 -2.10 -10.48 11.60
C GLU A 83 -2.87 -11.65 11.02
N ILE A 84 -3.24 -12.61 11.87
CA ILE A 84 -3.77 -13.90 11.42
C ILE A 84 -5.11 -13.75 10.70
N ALA A 85 -6.01 -12.91 11.20
CA ALA A 85 -7.31 -12.69 10.56
C ALA A 85 -7.14 -12.13 9.13
N SER A 86 -6.23 -11.17 8.97
CA SER A 86 -5.92 -10.59 7.66
C SER A 86 -5.27 -11.62 6.74
N ALA A 87 -4.40 -12.47 7.29
CA ALA A 87 -3.76 -13.54 6.52
C ALA A 87 -4.79 -14.54 5.98
N VAL A 88 -5.75 -14.93 6.81
CA VAL A 88 -6.83 -15.85 6.40
C VAL A 88 -7.68 -15.21 5.29
N SER A 89 -8.07 -13.95 5.48
CA SER A 89 -8.87 -13.23 4.47
C SER A 89 -8.12 -13.11 3.13
N ALA A 90 -6.83 -12.81 3.16
CA ALA A 90 -6.01 -12.71 1.97
C ALA A 90 -5.87 -14.05 1.26
N ALA A 91 -5.67 -15.13 2.03
CA ALA A 91 -5.58 -16.48 1.48
C ALA A 91 -6.91 -16.92 0.84
N GLU A 92 -8.02 -16.65 1.49
CA GLU A 92 -9.35 -16.95 0.94
C GLU A 92 -9.62 -16.18 -0.35
N ARG A 93 -9.23 -14.91 -0.41
CA ARG A 93 -9.34 -14.11 -1.61
C ARG A 93 -8.51 -14.71 -2.75
N PHE A 94 -7.30 -15.15 -2.46
CA PHE A 94 -6.43 -15.80 -3.45
C PHE A 94 -7.10 -17.06 -4.01
N ILE A 95 -7.66 -17.89 -3.15
CA ILE A 95 -8.32 -19.13 -3.57
C ILE A 95 -9.54 -18.85 -4.45
N LYS A 96 -10.33 -17.82 -4.13
CA LYS A 96 -11.47 -17.41 -4.94
C LYS A 96 -11.08 -16.92 -6.33
N LEU A 97 -9.99 -16.16 -6.42
CA LEU A 97 -9.52 -15.60 -7.67
C LEU A 97 -8.81 -16.64 -8.55
N HIS A 98 -8.26 -17.68 -7.93
CA HIS A 98 -7.46 -18.70 -8.61
C HIS A 98 -7.89 -20.10 -8.14
N PRO A 99 -9.09 -20.56 -8.58
CA PRO A 99 -9.64 -21.82 -8.06
C PRO A 99 -8.90 -23.08 -8.54
N ASN A 100 -7.96 -22.97 -9.45
CA ASN A 100 -7.17 -24.09 -9.95
C ASN A 100 -5.72 -24.04 -9.48
#